data_ca1248c44ee31865e37ce0f733bd2011
#
_entry.id   ca1248c44ee31865e37ce0f733bd2011
#
_cell.length_a   1.000
_cell.length_b   1.000
_cell.length_c   1.000
_cell.angle_alpha   90.00
_cell.angle_beta   90.00
_cell.angle_gamma   90.00
#
_symmetry.space_group_name_H-M   'P 1'
#
loop_
_entity.id
_entity.type
_entity.pdbx_description
1 polymer ?
#
loop_
_entity_poly.entity_id
_entity_poly.type
_entity_poly.pdbx_seq_one_letter_code
_entity_poly.pdbx_strand_id
1 'polypeptide(L)'
;MGLVHLVLPAILIRKDAILLISCVGPVLVSPSAIIDPQKLHVRGLKNGEVMQESGTDDLIFSINSLISFLSQSTTLKAGTVIITGTPAGVGVARKPKVSVKAGDEFIVEILPHIGSLITKFENEE
;
A
#
# COMPACT_ATOMS: atom_id res chain seq x y z
N MET A 1 0.29 -24.05 1.96
CA MET A 1 1.15 -22.90 1.70
C MET A 1 0.27 -21.65 1.74
N GLY A 2 0.36 -20.86 2.82
CA GLY A 2 -0.51 -19.68 3.00
C GLY A 2 -0.05 -18.55 2.10
N LEU A 3 -0.97 -17.91 1.39
CA LEU A 3 -0.72 -16.72 0.59
C LEU A 3 -0.56 -15.53 1.57
N VAL A 4 0.61 -14.93 1.61
CA VAL A 4 0.85 -13.65 2.31
C VAL A 4 0.70 -12.55 1.28
N HIS A 5 -0.19 -11.60 1.54
CA HIS A 5 -0.50 -10.53 0.62
C HIS A 5 0.25 -9.27 1.04
N LEU A 6 1.01 -8.70 0.13
CA LEU A 6 1.60 -7.38 0.30
C LEU A 6 0.56 -6.32 -0.09
N VAL A 7 0.16 -5.51 0.87
CA VAL A 7 -0.78 -4.41 0.64
C VAL A 7 -0.10 -3.11 1.01
N LEU A 8 -0.11 -2.17 0.09
CA LEU A 8 0.25 -0.78 0.38
C LEU A 8 -1.02 -0.05 0.80
N PRO A 9 -1.05 0.55 1.99
CA PRO A 9 -2.27 1.18 2.47
C PRO A 9 -2.56 2.48 1.73
N ALA A 10 -3.74 2.58 1.14
CA ALA A 10 -4.38 3.86 0.92
C ALA A 10 -5.09 4.23 2.24
N ILE A 11 -4.64 5.28 2.91
CA ILE A 11 -5.25 5.77 4.16
C ILE A 11 -6.33 6.77 3.79
N LEU A 12 -7.58 6.43 4.04
CA LEU A 12 -8.69 7.37 4.01
C LEU A 12 -8.85 7.97 5.41
N ILE A 13 -8.59 9.27 5.56
CA ILE A 13 -8.85 10.00 6.81
C ILE A 13 -10.19 10.72 6.65
N ARG A 14 -11.18 10.31 7.40
CA ARG A 14 -12.45 11.01 7.52
C ARG A 14 -12.39 12.04 8.66
N LYS A 15 -13.06 13.18 8.51
CA LYS A 15 -13.01 14.30 9.47
C LYS A 15 -13.54 13.93 10.87
N ASP A 16 -14.45 12.96 10.96
CA ASP A 16 -15.19 12.62 12.17
C ASP A 16 -15.07 11.15 12.60
N ALA A 17 -14.33 10.33 11.87
CA ALA A 17 -14.03 8.95 12.25
C ALA A 17 -12.74 8.49 11.57
N ILE A 18 -11.86 7.85 12.32
CA ILE A 18 -10.72 7.13 11.75
C ILE A 18 -11.26 5.82 11.19
N LEU A 19 -11.82 5.87 9.98
CA LEU A 19 -12.14 4.67 9.23
C LEU A 19 -10.91 4.30 8.44
N LEU A 20 -10.07 3.44 8.98
CA LEU A 20 -8.96 2.83 8.26
C LEU A 20 -9.54 1.85 7.23
N ILE A 21 -9.92 2.37 6.06
CA ILE A 21 -10.26 1.54 4.92
C ILE A 21 -8.95 1.29 4.18
N SER A 22 -8.43 0.08 4.32
CA SER A 22 -7.36 -0.40 3.46
C SER A 22 -7.99 -0.98 2.20
N CYS A 23 -7.79 -0.32 1.07
CA CYS A 23 -8.19 -0.88 -0.22
C CYS A 23 -7.19 -1.96 -0.61
N VAL A 24 -7.68 -3.19 -0.79
CA VAL A 24 -6.91 -4.34 -1.26
C VAL A 24 -7.41 -4.71 -2.64
N GLY A 25 -6.55 -4.63 -3.64
CA GLY A 25 -6.94 -4.97 -5.01
C GLY A 25 -6.24 -4.11 -6.05
N PRO A 26 -6.70 -4.12 -7.31
CA PRO A 26 -7.77 -4.95 -7.86
C PRO A 26 -7.38 -6.42 -8.03
N VAL A 27 -6.09 -6.74 -7.90
CA VAL A 27 -5.56 -8.10 -8.10
C VAL A 27 -4.69 -8.52 -6.92
N LEU A 28 -4.64 -9.83 -6.71
CA LEU A 28 -3.70 -10.50 -5.83
C LEU A 28 -2.76 -11.32 -6.71
N VAL A 29 -1.46 -11.03 -6.64
CA VAL A 29 -0.47 -11.70 -7.46
C VAL A 29 0.22 -12.79 -6.65
N SER A 30 0.29 -13.99 -7.20
CA SER A 30 1.01 -15.10 -6.57
C SER A 30 2.50 -14.78 -6.48
N PRO A 31 3.17 -15.12 -5.35
CA PRO A 31 4.62 -14.99 -5.25
C PRO A 31 5.39 -15.73 -6.36
N SER A 32 4.80 -16.77 -6.93
CA SER A 32 5.40 -17.50 -8.06
C SER A 32 5.44 -16.69 -9.37
N ALA A 33 4.64 -15.64 -9.49
CA ALA A 33 4.63 -14.74 -10.64
C ALA A 33 5.59 -13.54 -10.47
N ILE A 34 6.19 -13.39 -9.29
CA ILE A 34 7.12 -12.30 -8.97
C ILE A 34 8.48 -12.94 -8.65
N ILE A 35 9.51 -12.60 -9.42
CA ILE A 35 10.84 -13.16 -9.25
C ILE A 35 11.41 -12.77 -7.87
N ASP A 36 11.29 -11.49 -7.51
CA ASP A 36 11.79 -10.97 -6.23
C ASP A 36 10.87 -9.86 -5.73
N PRO A 37 10.08 -10.09 -4.67
CA PRO A 37 9.18 -9.08 -4.13
C PRO A 37 9.92 -7.89 -3.45
N GLN A 38 11.22 -8.00 -3.22
CA GLN A 38 12.05 -6.90 -2.71
C GLN A 38 12.63 -6.00 -3.80
N LYS A 39 12.31 -6.27 -5.07
CA LYS A 39 12.74 -5.49 -6.24
C LYS A 39 11.57 -4.92 -7.04
N LEU A 40 10.47 -4.66 -6.37
CA LEU A 40 9.33 -4.00 -6.97
C LEU A 40 9.47 -2.49 -6.84
N HIS A 41 8.89 -1.78 -7.79
CA HIS A 41 8.82 -0.32 -7.79
C HIS A 41 7.38 0.12 -7.53
N VAL A 42 7.22 1.01 -6.55
CA VAL A 42 5.92 1.48 -6.05
C VAL A 42 5.81 2.97 -6.28
N ARG A 43 4.68 3.42 -6.83
CA ARG A 43 4.34 4.83 -6.95
C ARG A 43 2.95 5.10 -6.39
N GLY A 44 2.80 6.25 -5.74
CA GLY A 44 1.52 6.81 -5.35
C GLY A 44 1.30 8.13 -6.08
N LEU A 45 0.21 8.23 -6.85
CA LEU A 45 -0.12 9.42 -7.62
C LEU A 45 -1.44 10.02 -7.13
N LYS A 46 -1.48 11.36 -6.99
CA LYS A 46 -2.71 12.10 -6.74
C LYS A 46 -3.04 12.95 -7.96
N ASN A 47 -4.19 12.70 -8.59
CA ASN A 47 -4.61 13.42 -9.80
C ASN A 47 -3.53 13.44 -10.90
N GLY A 48 -2.78 12.32 -11.04
CA GLY A 48 -1.68 12.19 -12.00
C GLY A 48 -0.32 12.73 -11.53
N GLU A 49 -0.25 13.45 -10.40
CA GLU A 49 1.01 13.93 -9.83
C GLU A 49 1.62 12.86 -8.91
N VAL A 50 2.90 12.53 -9.11
CA VAL A 50 3.63 11.58 -8.25
C VAL A 50 3.82 12.19 -6.86
N MET A 51 3.21 11.57 -5.87
CA MET A 51 3.29 11.94 -4.47
C MET A 51 4.34 11.14 -3.71
N GLN A 52 4.41 9.85 -4.01
CA GLN A 52 5.31 8.89 -3.36
C GLN A 52 5.91 7.99 -4.43
N GLU A 53 7.18 7.68 -4.31
CA GLU A 53 7.89 6.78 -5.20
C GLU A 53 9.06 6.12 -4.47
N SER A 54 9.15 4.80 -4.53
CA SER A 54 10.23 4.03 -3.90
C SER A 54 10.29 2.60 -4.42
N GLY A 55 11.45 1.97 -4.25
CA GLY A 55 11.56 0.52 -4.37
C GLY A 55 11.10 -0.20 -3.10
N THR A 56 10.72 -1.45 -3.22
CA THR A 56 10.46 -2.31 -2.04
C THR A 56 11.74 -2.72 -1.31
N ASP A 57 12.90 -2.49 -1.89
CA ASP A 57 14.23 -2.62 -1.26
C ASP A 57 14.53 -1.54 -0.22
N ASP A 58 13.78 -0.42 -0.23
CA ASP A 58 13.84 0.66 0.76
C ASP A 58 13.08 0.34 2.07
N LEU A 59 12.49 -0.85 2.18
CA LEU A 59 11.85 -1.30 3.42
C LEU A 59 12.87 -1.42 4.55
N ILE A 60 12.57 -0.83 5.73
CA ILE A 60 13.41 -0.91 6.94
C ILE A 60 13.68 -2.37 7.32
N PHE A 61 12.66 -3.22 7.22
CA PHE A 61 12.77 -4.66 7.40
C PHE A 61 12.33 -5.39 6.14
N SER A 62 13.11 -6.37 5.71
CA SER A 62 12.75 -7.19 4.57
C SER A 62 11.43 -7.94 4.81
N ILE A 63 10.72 -8.28 3.73
CA ILE A 63 9.48 -9.06 3.81
C ILE A 63 9.71 -10.39 4.57
N ASN A 64 10.82 -11.05 4.32
CA ASN A 64 11.19 -12.29 5.01
C ASN A 64 11.39 -12.10 6.51
N SER A 65 12.05 -10.99 6.91
CA SER A 65 12.24 -10.64 8.32
C SER A 65 10.91 -10.35 9.02
N LEU A 66 10.00 -9.63 8.36
CA LEU A 66 8.67 -9.35 8.89
C LEU A 66 7.86 -10.63 9.10
N ILE A 67 7.84 -11.53 8.13
CA ILE A 67 7.14 -12.82 8.23
C ILE A 67 7.74 -13.66 9.36
N SER A 68 9.06 -13.75 9.42
CA SER A 68 9.76 -14.49 10.47
C SER A 68 9.44 -13.95 11.86
N PHE A 69 9.48 -12.63 12.04
CA PHE A 69 9.18 -11.99 13.32
C PHE A 69 7.72 -12.20 13.75
N LEU A 70 6.77 -11.94 12.85
CA LEU A 70 5.34 -12.05 13.16
C LEU A 70 4.87 -13.49 13.40
N SER A 71 5.60 -14.48 12.90
CA SER A 71 5.27 -15.90 13.10
C SER A 71 5.88 -16.50 14.36
N GLN A 72 6.71 -15.80 15.11
CA GLN A 72 7.39 -16.36 16.30
C GLN A 72 6.44 -16.75 17.44
N SER A 73 5.35 -16.00 17.62
CA SER A 73 4.41 -16.19 18.75
C SER A 73 2.98 -16.47 18.28
N THR A 74 2.74 -16.55 16.98
CA THR A 74 1.42 -16.80 16.41
C THR A 74 1.50 -17.49 15.06
N THR A 75 0.47 -18.24 14.72
CA THR A 75 0.36 -18.84 13.38
C THR A 75 -0.26 -17.81 12.42
N LEU A 76 0.49 -17.41 11.41
CA LEU A 76 -0.07 -16.62 10.31
C LEU A 76 -0.98 -17.51 9.47
N LYS A 77 -2.29 -17.28 9.61
CA LYS A 77 -3.31 -18.06 8.88
C LYS A 77 -3.31 -17.67 7.39
N ALA A 78 -3.84 -18.55 6.55
CA ALA A 78 -4.10 -18.22 5.16
C ALA A 78 -5.04 -16.99 5.09
N GLY A 79 -4.73 -16.04 4.21
CA GLY A 79 -5.45 -14.77 4.11
C GLY A 79 -4.95 -13.66 5.06
N THR A 80 -3.93 -13.92 5.89
CA THR A 80 -3.30 -12.86 6.69
C THR A 80 -2.69 -11.81 5.76
N VAL A 81 -3.01 -10.55 6.02
CA VAL A 81 -2.46 -9.39 5.30
C VAL A 81 -1.41 -8.70 6.17
N ILE A 82 -0.23 -8.46 5.63
CA ILE A 82 0.85 -7.71 6.27
C ILE A 82 0.99 -6.36 5.58
N ILE A 83 0.77 -5.28 6.33
CA ILE A 83 0.93 -3.91 5.85
C ILE A 83 2.34 -3.45 6.20
N THR A 84 3.17 -3.21 5.19
CA THR A 84 4.62 -2.96 5.37
C THR A 84 4.98 -1.49 5.56
N GLY A 85 4.00 -0.60 5.64
CA GLY A 85 4.23 0.84 5.76
C GLY A 85 4.15 1.58 4.43
N THR A 86 4.61 2.83 4.42
CA THR A 86 4.51 3.72 3.27
C THR A 86 5.84 4.43 3.03
N PRO A 87 6.22 4.68 1.75
CA PRO A 87 7.43 5.43 1.43
C PRO A 87 7.30 6.92 1.77
N ALA A 88 8.40 7.65 1.66
CA ALA A 88 8.42 9.11 1.81
C ALA A 88 7.44 9.81 0.85
N GLY A 89 7.01 11.03 1.20
CA GLY A 89 6.12 11.84 0.38
C GLY A 89 4.66 11.88 0.83
N VAL A 90 4.37 11.33 2.03
CA VAL A 90 3.03 11.38 2.64
C VAL A 90 2.53 12.82 2.72
N GLY A 91 1.30 13.06 2.29
CA GLY A 91 0.72 14.39 2.16
C GLY A 91 0.74 15.23 3.45
N VAL A 92 0.55 14.59 4.61
CA VAL A 92 0.59 15.28 5.93
C VAL A 92 1.97 15.84 6.27
N ALA A 93 3.04 15.23 5.75
CA ALA A 93 4.42 15.67 5.98
C ALA A 93 4.89 16.73 4.99
N ARG A 94 4.12 17.05 3.96
CA ARG A 94 4.45 18.06 2.96
C ARG A 94 4.22 19.49 3.47
N LYS A 95 4.92 20.43 2.87
CA LYS A 95 4.74 21.89 3.13
C LYS A 95 4.48 22.60 1.79
N PRO A 96 3.25 23.10 1.54
CA PRO A 96 2.04 22.99 2.39
C PRO A 96 1.55 21.52 2.47
N LYS A 97 0.77 21.21 3.52
CA LYS A 97 0.16 19.88 3.67
C LYS A 97 -0.80 19.60 2.51
N VAL A 98 -0.73 18.38 2.01
CA VAL A 98 -1.61 17.90 0.93
C VAL A 98 -2.55 16.86 1.50
N SER A 99 -3.85 17.04 1.31
CA SER A 99 -4.89 16.07 1.67
C SER A 99 -5.71 15.70 0.44
N VAL A 100 -6.38 14.57 0.51
CA VAL A 100 -7.38 14.18 -0.48
C VAL A 100 -8.72 14.85 -0.18
N LYS A 101 -9.47 15.17 -1.23
CA LYS A 101 -10.78 15.82 -1.18
C LYS A 101 -11.74 15.06 -2.10
N ALA A 102 -13.03 15.32 -1.96
CA ALA A 102 -14.01 14.83 -2.92
C ALA A 102 -13.66 15.30 -4.33
N GLY A 103 -13.77 14.41 -5.30
CA GLY A 103 -13.35 14.60 -6.68
C GLY A 103 -11.88 14.27 -6.96
N ASP A 104 -11.04 14.07 -5.94
CA ASP A 104 -9.66 13.61 -6.14
C ASP A 104 -9.62 12.12 -6.51
N GLU A 105 -8.58 11.75 -7.24
CA GLU A 105 -8.19 10.38 -7.53
C GLU A 105 -6.81 10.10 -6.93
N PHE A 106 -6.66 8.95 -6.29
CA PHE A 106 -5.35 8.45 -5.85
C PHE A 106 -5.09 7.08 -6.46
N ILE A 107 -3.94 6.96 -7.10
CA ILE A 107 -3.52 5.73 -7.77
C ILE A 107 -2.28 5.18 -7.05
N VAL A 108 -2.30 3.89 -6.75
CA VAL A 108 -1.11 3.16 -6.30
C VAL A 108 -0.71 2.19 -7.40
N GLU A 109 0.53 2.28 -7.84
CA GLU A 109 1.05 1.47 -8.93
C GLU A 109 2.22 0.61 -8.49
N ILE A 110 2.22 -0.64 -8.92
CA ILE A 110 3.38 -1.55 -8.83
C ILE A 110 3.55 -2.19 -10.21
N LEU A 111 4.16 -1.45 -11.11
CA LEU A 111 4.34 -1.85 -12.49
C LEU A 111 5.72 -2.49 -12.72
N PRO A 112 5.83 -3.44 -13.64
CA PRO A 112 4.77 -4.06 -14.46
C PRO A 112 4.07 -5.24 -13.80
N HIS A 113 4.45 -5.64 -12.58
CA HIS A 113 4.15 -6.96 -12.03
C HIS A 113 2.74 -7.10 -11.43
N ILE A 114 2.21 -6.05 -10.80
CA ILE A 114 0.95 -6.13 -10.05
C ILE A 114 -0.14 -5.29 -10.73
N GLY A 115 0.18 -4.08 -11.17
CA GLY A 115 -0.77 -3.18 -11.80
C GLY A 115 -1.06 -1.95 -10.95
N SER A 116 -2.22 -1.34 -11.17
CA SER A 116 -2.63 -0.09 -10.54
C SER A 116 -3.94 -0.25 -9.78
N LEU A 117 -3.96 0.24 -8.53
CA LEU A 117 -5.17 0.41 -7.74
C LEU A 117 -5.60 1.87 -7.82
N ILE A 118 -6.79 2.12 -8.35
CA ILE A 118 -7.36 3.46 -8.52
C ILE A 118 -8.43 3.67 -7.46
N THR A 119 -8.27 4.70 -6.64
CA THR A 119 -9.24 5.08 -5.60
C THR A 119 -9.77 6.48 -5.89
N LYS A 120 -11.09 6.61 -6.03
CA LYS A 120 -11.79 7.90 -6.18
C LYS A 120 -12.39 8.30 -4.85
N PHE A 121 -12.32 9.59 -4.53
CA PHE A 121 -12.83 10.15 -3.28
C PHE A 121 -14.11 10.92 -3.55
N GLU A 122 -15.16 10.61 -2.81
CA GLU A 122 -16.47 11.24 -2.91
C GLU A 122 -16.91 11.73 -1.53
N ASN A 123 -17.79 12.74 -1.48
CA ASN A 123 -18.43 13.10 -0.23
C ASN A 123 -19.45 12.03 0.15
N GLU A 124 -19.63 11.83 1.43
CA GLU A 124 -20.76 11.03 1.92
C GLU A 124 -22.06 11.82 1.70
N GLU A 125 -23.06 11.15 1.15
CA GLU A 125 -24.43 11.67 1.02
C GLU A 125 -25.17 11.66 2.37
#